data_ec6f194fa79a35cf38c17497ad0ddbb3
#
_entry.id   ec6f194fa79a35cf38c17497ad0ddbb3
#
_cell.length_a   1.000
_cell.length_b   1.000
_cell.length_c   1.000
_cell.angle_alpha   90.00
_cell.angle_beta   90.00
_cell.angle_gamma   90.00
#
_symmetry.space_group_name_H-M   'P 1'
#
loop_
_entity.id
_entity.type
_entity.pdbx_description
1 polymer ?
#
loop_
_entity_poly.entity_id
_entity_poly.type
_entity_poly.pdbx_seq_one_letter_code
_entity_poly.pdbx_strand_id
1 'polypeptide(L)'
;IRRAAGANASASFPEVRVMPMDLARVGAAQELHDRTAAEGIEIDVVINNAGIFSFCDILTTPAERIERIILLHDLTVSQLCRLYAADMVRRGVRGHILNMSSYSLWMPFPGLALYSASKAYMRSFSVAFAKEVRDRGIRVTAVCPAGVATDLYGLTPYWQRIGRKLGVLITPDSCARRGLKALWKGRRCIVPDWWNRAWIPFCKVLPMWVLRPVRRFTMKFQK
;
A
#
# COMPACT_ATOMS: atom_id res chain seq x y z
N ILE A 1 -0.66 -15.96 -9.01
CA ILE A 1 -2.04 -16.44 -8.77
C ILE A 1 -2.21 -17.83 -9.39
N ARG A 2 -1.91 -18.06 -10.68
CA ARG A 2 -2.02 -19.39 -11.32
C ARG A 2 -1.18 -20.48 -10.61
N ARG A 3 0.02 -20.15 -10.07
CA ARG A 3 0.85 -21.09 -9.32
C ARG A 3 0.30 -21.47 -7.94
N ALA A 4 -0.48 -20.59 -7.31
CA ALA A 4 -1.09 -20.86 -6.00
C ALA A 4 -2.39 -21.68 -6.10
N ALA A 5 -3.01 -21.74 -7.26
CA ALA A 5 -4.27 -22.43 -7.49
C ALA A 5 -4.11 -23.94 -7.80
N GLY A 6 -2.87 -24.43 -7.98
CA GLY A 6 -2.58 -25.80 -8.43
C GLY A 6 -2.86 -26.93 -7.42
N ALA A 7 -3.47 -26.65 -6.27
CA ALA A 7 -3.62 -27.66 -5.21
C ALA A 7 -5.03 -28.31 -5.10
N ASN A 8 -6.06 -27.85 -5.87
CA ASN A 8 -7.39 -28.43 -5.83
C ASN A 8 -7.98 -28.57 -7.24
N ALA A 9 -7.94 -29.74 -7.78
CA ALA A 9 -8.31 -30.07 -9.17
C ALA A 9 -9.82 -30.04 -9.47
N SER A 10 -10.68 -29.62 -8.55
CA SER A 10 -12.15 -29.59 -8.75
C SER A 10 -12.79 -28.19 -8.70
N ALA A 11 -12.03 -27.15 -8.42
CA ALA A 11 -12.54 -25.78 -8.45
C ALA A 11 -12.20 -25.15 -9.81
N SER A 12 -13.17 -24.52 -10.47
CA SER A 12 -12.92 -23.67 -11.63
C SER A 12 -11.90 -22.61 -11.26
N PHE A 13 -10.78 -22.55 -11.98
CA PHE A 13 -9.75 -21.54 -11.71
C PHE A 13 -10.35 -20.15 -11.95
N PRO A 14 -10.07 -19.19 -11.05
CA PRO A 14 -10.52 -17.82 -11.29
C PRO A 14 -9.89 -17.30 -12.59
N GLU A 15 -10.67 -16.61 -13.39
CA GLU A 15 -10.16 -15.90 -14.55
C GLU A 15 -9.20 -14.80 -14.08
N VAL A 16 -8.02 -14.71 -14.72
CA VAL A 16 -7.03 -13.68 -14.43
C VAL A 16 -6.77 -12.90 -15.71
N ARG A 17 -7.15 -11.64 -15.72
CA ARG A 17 -6.83 -10.67 -16.77
C ARG A 17 -5.71 -9.77 -16.34
N VAL A 18 -4.74 -9.54 -17.23
CA VAL A 18 -3.59 -8.68 -16.98
C VAL A 18 -3.72 -7.45 -17.87
N MET A 19 -3.75 -6.27 -17.26
CA MET A 19 -3.81 -4.96 -17.94
C MET A 19 -2.53 -4.17 -17.61
N PRO A 20 -1.45 -4.32 -18.39
CA PRO A 20 -0.22 -3.55 -18.17
C PRO A 20 -0.48 -2.06 -18.36
N MET A 21 -0.11 -1.23 -17.36
CA MET A 21 -0.33 0.20 -17.37
C MET A 21 0.63 0.91 -16.43
N ASP A 22 1.13 2.09 -16.80
CA ASP A 22 1.80 2.99 -15.87
C ASP A 22 0.74 3.81 -15.10
N LEU A 23 0.65 3.51 -13.81
CA LEU A 23 -0.27 4.22 -12.91
C LEU A 23 0.31 5.52 -12.34
N ALA A 24 1.59 5.82 -12.59
CA ALA A 24 2.26 7.02 -12.12
C ALA A 24 2.17 8.18 -13.15
N ARG A 25 0.99 8.37 -13.74
CA ARG A 25 0.72 9.46 -14.70
C ARG A 25 -0.69 10.02 -14.52
N VAL A 26 -0.88 11.25 -14.98
CA VAL A 26 -2.19 11.89 -14.99
C VAL A 26 -3.15 11.09 -15.90
N GLY A 27 -4.39 10.94 -15.47
CA GLY A 27 -5.43 10.24 -16.22
C GLY A 27 -5.40 8.70 -16.11
N ALA A 28 -4.36 8.11 -15.49
CA ALA A 28 -4.22 6.66 -15.41
C ALA A 28 -5.40 5.98 -14.69
N ALA A 29 -5.93 6.58 -13.64
CA ALA A 29 -7.07 6.05 -12.92
C ALA A 29 -8.34 6.02 -13.77
N GLN A 30 -8.59 7.07 -14.53
CA GLN A 30 -9.74 7.14 -15.44
C GLN A 30 -9.60 6.11 -16.56
N GLU A 31 -8.42 6.01 -17.17
CA GLU A 31 -8.17 5.03 -18.23
C GLU A 31 -8.37 3.59 -17.74
N LEU A 32 -7.88 3.24 -16.54
CA LEU A 32 -8.09 1.90 -15.98
C LEU A 32 -9.57 1.63 -15.74
N HIS A 33 -10.29 2.62 -15.21
CA HIS A 33 -11.73 2.52 -14.99
C HIS A 33 -12.49 2.32 -16.30
N ASP A 34 -12.17 3.12 -17.33
CA ASP A 34 -12.82 3.04 -18.64
C ASP A 34 -12.55 1.70 -19.34
N ARG A 35 -11.33 1.17 -19.22
CA ARG A 35 -10.99 -0.16 -19.73
C ARG A 35 -11.79 -1.26 -19.05
N THR A 36 -11.90 -1.24 -17.71
CA THR A 36 -12.72 -2.24 -17.00
C THR A 36 -14.20 -2.15 -17.38
N ALA A 37 -14.72 -0.93 -17.55
CA ALA A 37 -16.08 -0.69 -17.98
C ALA A 37 -16.33 -1.17 -19.41
N ALA A 38 -15.42 -0.90 -20.36
CA ALA A 38 -15.51 -1.32 -21.74
C ALA A 38 -15.49 -2.85 -21.90
N GLU A 39 -14.80 -3.56 -21.00
CA GLU A 39 -14.78 -5.03 -20.95
C GLU A 39 -15.95 -5.63 -20.16
N GLY A 40 -16.88 -4.81 -19.65
CA GLY A 40 -18.01 -5.25 -18.84
C GLY A 40 -17.60 -5.85 -17.49
N ILE A 41 -16.41 -5.48 -16.96
CA ILE A 41 -15.90 -6.01 -15.70
C ILE A 41 -16.45 -5.17 -14.54
N GLU A 42 -17.31 -5.77 -13.74
CA GLU A 42 -17.82 -5.17 -12.52
C GLU A 42 -16.84 -5.41 -11.35
N ILE A 43 -16.38 -4.32 -10.73
CA ILE A 43 -15.40 -4.39 -9.65
C ILE A 43 -16.10 -4.22 -8.29
N ASP A 44 -15.99 -5.21 -7.42
CA ASP A 44 -16.51 -5.20 -6.04
C ASP A 44 -15.40 -5.05 -4.99
N VAL A 45 -14.16 -5.34 -5.38
CA VAL A 45 -12.99 -5.22 -4.50
C VAL A 45 -11.86 -4.51 -5.23
N VAL A 46 -11.39 -3.40 -4.68
CA VAL A 46 -10.20 -2.67 -5.17
C VAL A 46 -9.06 -2.86 -4.18
N ILE A 47 -7.88 -3.25 -4.68
CA ILE A 47 -6.67 -3.34 -3.88
C ILE A 47 -5.60 -2.44 -4.50
N ASN A 48 -5.44 -1.24 -3.95
CA ASN A 48 -4.40 -0.30 -4.34
C ASN A 48 -3.08 -0.71 -3.70
N ASN A 49 -2.36 -1.61 -4.36
CA ASN A 49 -1.10 -2.19 -3.89
C ASN A 49 0.13 -1.63 -4.61
N ALA A 50 -0.03 -1.13 -5.84
CA ALA A 50 1.07 -0.55 -6.59
C ALA A 50 1.74 0.58 -5.80
N GLY A 51 3.06 0.61 -5.81
CA GLY A 51 3.79 1.63 -5.06
C GLY A 51 5.27 1.66 -5.43
N ILE A 52 5.87 2.84 -5.28
CA ILE A 52 7.30 3.09 -5.47
C ILE A 52 7.91 3.32 -4.09
N PHE A 53 8.89 2.52 -3.73
CA PHE A 53 9.70 2.81 -2.54
C PHE A 53 10.72 3.90 -2.88
N SER A 54 10.84 4.88 -2.00
CA SER A 54 11.83 5.93 -2.15
C SER A 54 12.56 6.12 -0.82
N PHE A 55 13.86 5.91 -0.86
CA PHE A 55 14.77 6.21 0.21
C PHE A 55 15.88 7.10 -0.38
N CYS A 56 15.69 8.42 -0.34
CA CYS A 56 16.62 9.38 -0.91
C CYS A 56 16.55 10.73 -0.18
N ASP A 57 17.63 11.50 -0.30
CA ASP A 57 17.66 12.89 0.17
C ASP A 57 16.79 13.74 -0.77
N ILE A 58 15.82 14.47 -0.21
CA ILE A 58 14.89 15.28 -1.00
C ILE A 58 15.59 16.35 -1.83
N LEU A 59 16.72 16.88 -1.35
CA LEU A 59 17.48 17.91 -2.04
C LEU A 59 18.15 17.40 -3.33
N THR A 60 18.39 16.08 -3.42
CA THR A 60 19.02 15.44 -4.58
C THR A 60 18.05 14.60 -5.40
N THR A 61 16.80 14.51 -4.96
CA THR A 61 15.78 13.73 -5.67
C THR A 61 15.34 14.44 -6.93
N PRO A 62 15.38 13.80 -8.12
CA PRO A 62 14.87 14.39 -9.35
C PRO A 62 13.39 14.77 -9.23
N ALA A 63 13.00 15.92 -9.78
CA ALA A 63 11.62 16.40 -9.74
C ALA A 63 10.62 15.36 -10.29
N GLU A 64 10.97 14.72 -11.41
CA GLU A 64 10.17 13.65 -12.02
C GLU A 64 9.88 12.50 -11.04
N ARG A 65 10.85 12.12 -10.22
CA ARG A 65 10.65 11.07 -9.21
C ARG A 65 9.68 11.51 -8.12
N ILE A 66 9.74 12.78 -7.71
CA ILE A 66 8.79 13.36 -6.76
C ILE A 66 7.38 13.30 -7.33
N GLU A 67 7.20 13.77 -8.57
CA GLU A 67 5.93 13.75 -9.29
C GLU A 67 5.36 12.34 -9.40
N ARG A 68 6.16 11.37 -9.85
CA ARG A 68 5.73 9.98 -10.01
C ARG A 68 5.24 9.35 -8.71
N ILE A 69 5.89 9.65 -7.58
CA ILE A 69 5.45 9.14 -6.27
C ILE A 69 4.12 9.76 -5.87
N ILE A 70 3.94 11.07 -6.04
CA ILE A 70 2.69 11.77 -5.72
C ILE A 70 1.57 11.31 -6.65
N LEU A 71 1.84 11.20 -7.95
CA LEU A 71 0.87 10.71 -8.93
C LEU A 71 0.39 9.30 -8.57
N LEU A 72 1.30 8.38 -8.27
CA LEU A 72 0.94 6.99 -7.99
C LEU A 72 0.27 6.82 -6.63
N HIS A 73 0.88 7.37 -5.56
CA HIS A 73 0.43 7.08 -4.20
C HIS A 73 -0.78 7.92 -3.77
N ASP A 74 -0.88 9.16 -4.25
CA ASP A 74 -1.87 10.10 -3.75
C ASP A 74 -2.98 10.32 -4.78
N LEU A 75 -2.65 10.80 -5.98
CA LEU A 75 -3.65 11.14 -6.98
C LEU A 75 -4.38 9.91 -7.53
N THR A 76 -3.64 8.94 -8.05
CA THR A 76 -4.22 7.74 -8.68
C THR A 76 -5.02 6.92 -7.69
N VAL A 77 -4.50 6.71 -6.48
CA VAL A 77 -5.24 5.98 -5.43
C VAL A 77 -6.55 6.68 -5.08
N SER A 78 -6.52 8.01 -4.90
CA SER A 78 -7.73 8.78 -4.57
C SER A 78 -8.77 8.73 -5.68
N GLN A 79 -8.33 8.84 -6.94
CA GLN A 79 -9.20 8.75 -8.12
C GLN A 79 -9.79 7.36 -8.29
N LEU A 80 -9.00 6.28 -8.15
CA LEU A 80 -9.50 4.90 -8.22
C LEU A 80 -10.52 4.63 -7.10
N CYS A 81 -10.23 5.08 -5.88
CA CYS A 81 -11.19 4.98 -4.78
C CYS A 81 -12.52 5.67 -5.11
N ARG A 82 -12.48 6.89 -5.68
CA ARG A 82 -13.67 7.64 -6.06
C ARG A 82 -14.46 6.95 -7.18
N LEU A 83 -13.79 6.55 -8.25
CA LEU A 83 -14.43 5.98 -9.44
C LEU A 83 -15.12 4.65 -9.10
N TYR A 84 -14.38 3.71 -8.55
CA TYR A 84 -14.94 2.39 -8.25
C TYR A 84 -15.93 2.41 -7.07
N ALA A 85 -15.74 3.28 -6.05
CA ALA A 85 -16.76 3.42 -5.02
C ALA A 85 -18.07 3.98 -5.58
N ALA A 86 -18.02 4.95 -6.50
CA ALA A 86 -19.20 5.48 -7.17
C ALA A 86 -19.95 4.39 -7.96
N ASP A 87 -19.21 3.51 -8.66
CA ASP A 87 -19.80 2.40 -9.38
C ASP A 87 -20.44 1.36 -8.45
N MET A 88 -19.75 0.99 -7.38
CA MET A 88 -20.28 0.07 -6.37
C MET A 88 -21.58 0.61 -5.74
N VAL A 89 -21.61 1.91 -5.41
CA VAL A 89 -22.81 2.58 -4.88
C VAL A 89 -23.93 2.58 -5.90
N ARG A 90 -23.66 2.92 -7.17
CA ARG A 90 -24.66 2.92 -8.26
C ARG A 90 -25.28 1.54 -8.48
N ARG A 91 -24.46 0.47 -8.36
CA ARG A 91 -24.92 -0.92 -8.46
C ARG A 91 -25.61 -1.44 -7.18
N GLY A 92 -25.57 -0.68 -6.08
CA GLY A 92 -26.16 -1.10 -4.81
C GLY A 92 -25.43 -2.27 -4.14
N VAL A 93 -24.18 -2.53 -4.49
CA VAL A 93 -23.39 -3.65 -3.94
C VAL A 93 -22.56 -3.25 -2.74
N ARG A 94 -22.24 -4.21 -1.88
CA ARG A 94 -21.29 -4.03 -0.79
C ARG A 94 -19.88 -4.08 -1.32
N GLY A 95 -19.23 -2.92 -1.40
CA GLY A 95 -17.90 -2.79 -1.95
C GLY A 95 -16.78 -2.78 -0.91
N HIS A 96 -15.55 -3.10 -1.38
CA HIS A 96 -14.39 -3.17 -0.50
C HIS A 96 -13.18 -2.52 -1.17
N ILE A 97 -12.49 -1.63 -0.43
CA ILE A 97 -11.28 -0.96 -0.93
C ILE A 97 -10.15 -1.12 0.09
N LEU A 98 -9.01 -1.62 -0.35
CA LEU A 98 -7.82 -1.78 0.46
C LEU A 98 -6.69 -0.94 -0.13
N ASN A 99 -6.14 -0.03 0.69
CA ASN A 99 -5.02 0.82 0.32
C ASN A 99 -3.76 0.43 1.09
N MET A 100 -2.67 0.14 0.36
CA MET A 100 -1.38 -0.25 0.94
C MET A 100 -0.58 0.98 1.33
N SER A 101 -0.74 1.43 2.58
CA SER A 101 0.08 2.44 3.21
C SER A 101 1.42 1.83 3.71
N SER A 102 2.01 2.40 4.74
CA SER A 102 3.26 1.90 5.34
C SER A 102 3.36 2.33 6.79
N TYR A 103 4.10 1.58 7.57
CA TYR A 103 4.51 1.95 8.93
C TYR A 103 5.40 3.21 8.96
N SER A 104 6.10 3.51 7.84
CA SER A 104 6.99 4.66 7.70
C SER A 104 6.32 6.00 8.01
N LEU A 105 4.99 6.09 7.89
CA LEU A 105 4.24 7.31 8.24
C LEU A 105 4.41 7.75 9.71
N TRP A 106 4.83 6.84 10.59
CA TRP A 106 5.16 7.13 11.99
C TRP A 106 6.66 7.30 12.23
N MET A 107 7.47 7.13 11.18
CA MET A 107 8.93 7.18 11.23
C MET A 107 9.44 8.32 10.33
N PRO A 108 9.44 9.58 10.81
CA PRO A 108 9.93 10.71 10.00
C PRO A 108 11.46 10.69 9.91
N PHE A 109 12.01 9.60 9.35
CA PHE A 109 13.46 9.43 9.23
C PHE A 109 14.01 10.22 8.04
N PRO A 110 15.23 10.75 8.16
CA PRO A 110 15.94 11.33 7.01
C PRO A 110 16.03 10.32 5.86
N GLY A 111 15.75 10.76 4.65
CA GLY A 111 15.67 9.91 3.46
C GLY A 111 14.28 9.32 3.18
N LEU A 112 13.35 9.36 4.13
CA LEU A 112 11.98 8.88 3.95
C LEU A 112 10.95 10.03 3.83
N ALA A 113 11.37 11.28 3.76
CA ALA A 113 10.48 12.43 3.82
C ALA A 113 9.30 12.31 2.84
N LEU A 114 9.59 12.14 1.54
CA LEU A 114 8.58 12.03 0.50
C LEU A 114 7.73 10.75 0.64
N TYR A 115 8.40 9.61 0.85
CA TYR A 115 7.71 8.32 0.98
C TYR A 115 6.80 8.29 2.20
N SER A 116 7.28 8.73 3.36
CA SER A 116 6.47 8.78 4.59
C SER A 116 5.30 9.74 4.47
N ALA A 117 5.48 10.88 3.81
CA ALA A 117 4.42 11.86 3.55
C ALA A 117 3.31 11.26 2.67
N SER A 118 3.67 10.61 1.54
CA SER A 118 2.69 9.97 0.66
C SER A 118 1.94 8.83 1.37
N LYS A 119 2.62 8.04 2.21
CA LYS A 119 1.96 6.97 2.98
C LYS A 119 1.10 7.51 4.13
N ALA A 120 1.43 8.67 4.69
CA ALA A 120 0.58 9.38 5.65
C ALA A 120 -0.69 9.92 4.98
N TYR A 121 -0.54 10.53 3.78
CA TYR A 121 -1.68 10.92 2.95
C TYR A 121 -2.63 9.73 2.72
N MET A 122 -2.11 8.64 2.19
CA MET A 122 -2.91 7.45 1.87
C MET A 122 -3.66 6.90 3.09
N ARG A 123 -3.02 6.85 4.27
CA ARG A 123 -3.69 6.43 5.51
C ARG A 123 -4.78 7.41 5.92
N SER A 124 -4.48 8.71 5.95
CA SER A 124 -5.42 9.75 6.37
C SER A 124 -6.64 9.78 5.46
N PHE A 125 -6.40 9.80 4.14
CA PHE A 125 -7.43 9.70 3.12
C PHE A 125 -8.32 8.46 3.33
N SER A 126 -7.71 7.28 3.45
CA SER A 126 -8.47 6.03 3.59
C SER A 126 -9.35 5.99 4.83
N VAL A 127 -8.85 6.51 5.96
CA VAL A 127 -9.60 6.54 7.23
C VAL A 127 -10.78 7.53 7.18
N ALA A 128 -10.60 8.69 6.54
CA ALA A 128 -11.66 9.67 6.33
C ALA A 128 -12.69 9.13 5.33
N PHE A 129 -12.23 8.68 4.17
CA PHE A 129 -13.08 8.13 3.13
C PHE A 129 -13.90 6.91 3.60
N ALA A 130 -13.32 6.05 4.45
CA ALA A 130 -14.06 4.94 5.07
C ALA A 130 -15.27 5.40 5.90
N LYS A 131 -15.23 6.60 6.46
CA LYS A 131 -16.37 7.18 7.20
C LYS A 131 -17.42 7.74 6.25
N GLU A 132 -16.98 8.39 5.17
CA GLU A 132 -17.86 9.02 4.18
C GLU A 132 -18.72 8.01 3.41
N VAL A 133 -18.15 6.82 3.11
CA VAL A 133 -18.81 5.81 2.26
C VAL A 133 -19.43 4.66 3.04
N ARG A 134 -19.30 4.64 4.37
CA ARG A 134 -19.78 3.54 5.22
C ARG A 134 -21.26 3.27 5.06
N ASP A 135 -22.07 4.33 5.12
CA ASP A 135 -23.53 4.24 5.05
C ASP A 135 -24.02 3.91 3.63
N ARG A 136 -23.10 3.98 2.66
CA ARG A 136 -23.32 3.55 1.26
C ARG A 136 -22.88 2.11 0.99
N GLY A 137 -22.57 1.33 2.05
CA GLY A 137 -22.19 -0.07 1.93
C GLY A 137 -20.73 -0.34 1.58
N ILE A 138 -19.87 0.70 1.50
CA ILE A 138 -18.46 0.54 1.10
C ILE A 138 -17.57 0.47 2.35
N ARG A 139 -16.66 -0.50 2.37
CA ARG A 139 -15.63 -0.65 3.40
C ARG A 139 -14.26 -0.27 2.86
N VAL A 140 -13.56 0.61 3.54
CA VAL A 140 -12.21 1.03 3.16
C VAL A 140 -11.23 0.74 4.29
N THR A 141 -10.09 0.15 3.96
CA THR A 141 -9.04 -0.23 4.92
C THR A 141 -7.68 0.23 4.45
N ALA A 142 -6.99 1.01 5.29
CA ALA A 142 -5.56 1.26 5.14
C ALA A 142 -4.76 0.15 5.84
N VAL A 143 -3.85 -0.49 5.13
CA VAL A 143 -2.91 -1.46 5.70
C VAL A 143 -1.54 -0.80 5.79
N CYS A 144 -0.97 -0.74 6.98
CA CYS A 144 0.28 -0.04 7.28
C CYS A 144 1.34 -1.06 7.75
N PRO A 145 1.90 -1.90 6.86
CA PRO A 145 2.92 -2.86 7.25
C PRO A 145 4.23 -2.16 7.58
N ALA A 146 4.99 -2.74 8.51
CA ALA A 146 6.36 -2.36 8.74
C ALA A 146 7.26 -2.92 7.61
N GLY A 147 8.05 -3.94 7.88
CA GLY A 147 8.84 -4.59 6.85
C GLY A 147 8.11 -5.82 6.28
N VAL A 148 8.02 -5.91 4.95
CA VAL A 148 7.53 -7.12 4.27
C VAL A 148 8.66 -7.69 3.42
N ALA A 149 8.89 -9.01 3.51
CA ALA A 149 9.94 -9.70 2.79
C ALA A 149 9.58 -9.80 1.30
N THR A 150 9.83 -8.73 0.56
CA THR A 150 9.62 -8.58 -0.88
C THR A 150 10.85 -7.92 -1.51
N ASP A 151 10.89 -7.86 -2.84
CA ASP A 151 11.96 -7.20 -3.59
C ASP A 151 11.88 -5.66 -3.55
N LEU A 152 10.81 -5.10 -2.93
CA LEU A 152 10.60 -3.66 -2.84
C LEU A 152 11.79 -2.90 -2.24
N TYR A 153 12.43 -3.49 -1.24
CA TYR A 153 13.59 -2.89 -0.56
C TYR A 153 14.94 -3.28 -1.20
N GLY A 154 14.95 -4.14 -2.21
CA GLY A 154 16.17 -4.67 -2.82
C GLY A 154 17.03 -5.53 -1.87
N LEU A 155 16.43 -6.08 -0.82
CA LEU A 155 17.11 -6.98 0.10
C LEU A 155 17.33 -8.35 -0.55
N THR A 156 18.54 -8.88 -0.39
CA THR A 156 18.81 -10.26 -0.84
C THR A 156 17.98 -11.27 -0.03
N PRO A 157 17.73 -12.49 -0.57
CA PRO A 157 16.99 -13.55 0.14
C PRO A 157 17.61 -13.90 1.50
N TYR A 158 18.93 -13.75 1.64
CA TYR A 158 19.64 -13.95 2.90
C TYR A 158 19.19 -12.93 3.96
N TRP A 159 19.22 -11.63 3.65
CA TRP A 159 18.80 -10.57 4.57
C TRP A 159 17.29 -10.60 4.85
N GLN A 160 16.48 -10.98 3.87
CA GLN A 160 15.05 -11.20 4.09
C GLN A 160 14.81 -12.34 5.10
N ARG A 161 15.59 -13.43 5.04
CA ARG A 161 15.50 -14.55 5.98
C ARG A 161 15.88 -14.14 7.40
N ILE A 162 16.98 -13.39 7.56
CA ILE A 162 17.41 -12.85 8.86
C ILE A 162 16.35 -11.91 9.41
N GLY A 163 15.87 -10.94 8.62
CA GLY A 163 14.85 -9.99 9.06
C GLY A 163 13.54 -10.67 9.52
N ARG A 164 13.16 -11.78 8.86
CA ARG A 164 12.02 -12.61 9.31
C ARG A 164 12.28 -13.32 10.64
N LYS A 165 13.49 -13.90 10.82
CA LYS A 165 13.86 -14.56 12.08
C LYS A 165 13.88 -13.59 13.26
N LEU A 166 14.30 -12.36 13.02
CA LEU A 166 14.33 -11.29 14.02
C LEU A 166 12.95 -10.61 14.24
N GLY A 167 11.91 -11.01 13.51
CA GLY A 167 10.58 -10.42 13.61
C GLY A 167 10.46 -9.00 13.01
N VAL A 168 11.50 -8.51 12.34
CA VAL A 168 11.51 -7.18 11.69
C VAL A 168 10.72 -7.21 10.36
N LEU A 169 10.74 -8.36 9.69
CA LEU A 169 10.01 -8.58 8.44
C LEU A 169 8.92 -9.65 8.61
N ILE A 170 7.76 -9.39 8.03
CA ILE A 170 6.70 -10.40 7.86
C ILE A 170 6.69 -10.95 6.44
N THR A 171 6.06 -12.11 6.26
CA THR A 171 5.88 -12.64 4.90
C THR A 171 4.78 -11.88 4.15
N PRO A 172 4.88 -11.75 2.81
CA PRO A 172 3.82 -11.17 1.97
C PRO A 172 2.45 -11.80 2.22
N ASP A 173 2.41 -13.12 2.33
CA ASP A 173 1.20 -13.88 2.60
C ASP A 173 0.56 -13.52 3.96
N SER A 174 1.38 -13.40 5.02
CA SER A 174 0.89 -12.95 6.34
C SER A 174 0.33 -11.52 6.29
N CYS A 175 1.00 -10.62 5.56
CA CYS A 175 0.53 -9.25 5.36
C CYS A 175 -0.82 -9.24 4.64
N ALA A 176 -0.93 -9.96 3.52
CA ALA A 176 -2.13 -10.05 2.71
C ALA A 176 -3.32 -10.62 3.50
N ARG A 177 -3.13 -11.78 4.16
CA ARG A 177 -4.18 -12.40 5.01
C ARG A 177 -4.70 -11.44 6.08
N ARG A 178 -3.81 -10.78 6.81
CA ARG A 178 -4.20 -9.86 7.87
C ARG A 178 -4.89 -8.62 7.33
N GLY A 179 -4.41 -8.11 6.18
CA GLY A 179 -5.02 -6.99 5.45
C GLY A 179 -6.44 -7.32 5.01
N LEU A 180 -6.63 -8.42 4.29
CA LEU A 180 -7.95 -8.88 3.83
C LEU A 180 -8.89 -9.17 5.00
N LYS A 181 -8.41 -9.87 6.04
CA LYS A 181 -9.22 -10.11 7.24
C LYS A 181 -9.69 -8.82 7.90
N ALA A 182 -8.86 -7.78 7.91
CA ALA A 182 -9.24 -6.47 8.44
C ALA A 182 -10.27 -5.77 7.54
N LEU A 183 -10.12 -5.85 6.22
CA LEU A 183 -11.06 -5.32 5.24
C LEU A 183 -12.46 -5.95 5.41
N TRP A 184 -12.52 -7.28 5.45
CA TRP A 184 -13.79 -8.01 5.66
C TRP A 184 -14.45 -7.69 7.00
N LYS A 185 -13.65 -7.38 8.05
CA LYS A 185 -14.15 -6.94 9.35
C LYS A 185 -14.51 -5.44 9.40
N GLY A 186 -14.32 -4.70 8.32
CA GLY A 186 -14.59 -3.26 8.24
C GLY A 186 -13.68 -2.41 9.13
N ARG A 187 -12.46 -2.87 9.41
CA ARG A 187 -11.44 -2.08 10.12
C ARG A 187 -10.88 -1.02 9.19
N ARG A 188 -10.91 0.23 9.61
CA ARG A 188 -10.45 1.39 8.79
C ARG A 188 -8.94 1.47 8.63
N CYS A 189 -8.18 0.93 9.58
CA CYS A 189 -6.72 0.92 9.54
C CYS A 189 -6.18 -0.25 10.36
N ILE A 190 -5.11 -0.89 9.86
CA ILE A 190 -4.35 -1.87 10.62
C ILE A 190 -2.84 -1.71 10.43
N VAL A 191 -2.09 -2.03 11.47
CA VAL A 191 -0.69 -2.42 11.40
C VAL A 191 -0.68 -3.95 11.51
N PRO A 192 -0.27 -4.70 10.46
CA PRO A 192 -0.34 -6.16 10.45
C PRO A 192 0.47 -6.81 11.57
N ASP A 193 1.56 -6.12 11.99
CA ASP A 193 2.48 -6.58 13.02
C ASP A 193 2.12 -5.99 14.36
N TRP A 194 1.62 -6.81 15.27
CA TRP A 194 1.27 -6.35 16.61
C TRP A 194 2.48 -5.77 17.36
N TRP A 195 3.65 -6.36 17.16
CA TRP A 195 4.91 -5.91 17.78
C TRP A 195 5.28 -4.50 17.33
N ASN A 196 5.29 -4.25 16.03
CA ASN A 196 5.58 -2.92 15.49
C ASN A 196 4.56 -1.87 15.95
N ARG A 197 3.32 -2.27 16.19
CA ARG A 197 2.30 -1.36 16.73
C ARG A 197 2.69 -0.81 18.11
N ALA A 198 3.33 -1.62 18.96
CA ALA A 198 3.81 -1.18 20.28
C ALA A 198 4.95 -0.16 20.19
N TRP A 199 5.73 -0.17 19.09
CA TRP A 199 6.85 0.74 18.89
C TRP A 199 6.47 2.11 18.32
N ILE A 200 5.24 2.32 17.85
CA ILE A 200 4.78 3.60 17.26
C ILE A 200 5.06 4.81 18.17
N PRO A 201 4.77 4.80 19.49
CA PRO A 201 5.06 5.93 20.36
C PRO A 201 6.55 6.29 20.41
N PHE A 202 7.41 5.27 20.44
CA PHE A 202 8.86 5.45 20.50
C PHE A 202 9.42 5.99 19.18
N CYS A 203 8.92 5.54 18.03
CA CYS A 203 9.38 6.05 16.73
C CYS A 203 9.13 7.55 16.54
N LYS A 204 8.10 8.10 17.18
CA LYS A 204 7.75 9.53 17.08
C LYS A 204 8.68 10.46 17.85
N VAL A 205 9.36 9.94 18.87
CA VAL A 205 10.19 10.74 19.79
C VAL A 205 11.69 10.44 19.67
N LEU A 206 12.09 9.71 18.63
CA LEU A 206 13.50 9.40 18.41
C LEU A 206 14.31 10.69 18.19
N PRO A 207 15.32 10.97 19.06
CA PRO A 207 16.11 12.18 18.97
C PRO A 207 17.07 12.14 17.77
N MET A 208 17.41 13.31 17.23
CA MET A 208 18.26 13.45 16.06
C MET A 208 19.64 12.79 16.17
N TRP A 209 20.20 12.70 17.39
CA TRP A 209 21.50 12.05 17.60
C TRP A 209 21.46 10.54 17.32
N VAL A 210 20.31 9.88 17.55
CA VAL A 210 20.06 8.47 17.16
C VAL A 210 19.87 8.35 15.65
N LEU A 211 19.20 9.32 15.02
CA LEU A 211 18.87 9.29 13.60
C LEU A 211 20.08 9.61 12.70
N ARG A 212 21.06 10.38 13.16
CA ARG A 212 22.26 10.76 12.39
C ARG A 212 23.08 9.56 11.90
N PRO A 213 23.46 8.60 12.75
CA PRO A 213 24.19 7.41 12.28
C PRO A 213 23.34 6.55 11.36
N VAL A 214 22.04 6.42 11.64
CA VAL A 214 21.10 5.71 10.74
C VAL A 214 21.09 6.37 9.37
N ARG A 215 20.98 7.71 9.29
CA ARG A 215 21.06 8.45 8.02
C ARG A 215 22.37 8.16 7.27
N ARG A 216 23.52 8.22 7.93
CA ARG A 216 24.84 7.96 7.29
C ARG A 216 24.93 6.56 6.70
N PHE A 217 24.37 5.57 7.40
CA PHE A 217 24.35 4.19 6.94
C PHE A 217 23.38 4.00 5.78
N THR A 218 22.18 4.53 5.89
CA THR A 218 21.10 4.32 4.92
C THR A 218 21.29 5.14 3.64
N MET A 219 22.01 6.27 3.69
CA MET A 219 22.40 7.05 2.50
C MET A 219 23.27 6.25 1.51
N LYS A 220 23.93 5.17 1.96
CA LYS A 220 24.66 4.25 1.07
C LYS A 220 23.74 3.36 0.22
N PHE A 221 22.47 3.27 0.56
CA PHE A 221 21.47 2.42 -0.09
C PHE A 221 20.37 3.24 -0.79
N GLN A 222 20.67 4.48 -1.21
CA GLN A 222 19.71 5.32 -1.92
C GLN A 222 19.22 4.63 -3.21
N LYS A 223 17.90 4.58 -3.38
CA LYS A 223 17.22 4.06 -4.56
C LYS A 223 16.09 4.97 -4.97
#